data_128f35e83b7ddb34b8f146d0673a107d
#
_entry.id   128f35e83b7ddb34b8f146d0673a107d
#
_cell.length_a   1.000
_cell.length_b   1.000
_cell.length_c   1.000
_cell.angle_alpha   90.00
_cell.angle_beta   90.00
_cell.angle_gamma   90.00
#
_symmetry.space_group_name_H-M   'P 1'
#
loop_
_entity.id
_entity.type
_entity.pdbx_description
1 polymer ?
#
loop_
_entity_poly.entity_id
_entity_poly.type
_entity_poly.pdbx_seq_one_letter_code
_entity_poly.pdbx_strand_id
1 'polypeptide(L)'
;FDLAIGLGKDINLHPEIISKAERGYALADPAFLRPVKALPSPLDKAMSPLEAFRAIALACVLHLQRNEAGAIAGSDPEFVHQARVAIRRLRSAFRLFAPVLSPEFIAIYVPRWKALASDLGDARDWDVFLDETLAPLEEAFPGDADLAILRKKGEAAKVKAQLSAGSALSQAEYNRLMVAFSAALLRNEGATIAP
;
A
#
# COMPACT_ATOMS: atom_id res chain seq x y z
N PHE A 1 -12.71 10.80 14.78
CA PHE A 1 -12.93 9.87 13.66
C PHE A 1 -14.37 9.84 13.16
N ASP A 2 -15.41 9.90 14.04
CA ASP A 2 -16.81 9.85 13.61
C ASP A 2 -17.17 10.97 12.64
N LEU A 3 -16.71 12.19 12.91
CA LEU A 3 -16.85 13.31 11.99
C LEU A 3 -16.15 13.02 10.65
N ALA A 4 -14.92 12.51 10.67
CA ALA A 4 -14.19 12.21 9.46
C ALA A 4 -14.84 11.07 8.66
N ILE A 5 -15.35 10.03 9.34
CA ILE A 5 -16.10 8.95 8.71
C ILE A 5 -17.41 9.47 8.11
N GLY A 6 -18.12 10.35 8.84
CA GLY A 6 -19.35 11.00 8.37
C GLY A 6 -19.10 11.85 7.13
N LEU A 7 -18.16 12.78 7.19
CA LEU A 7 -17.79 13.65 6.07
C LEU A 7 -17.24 12.89 4.88
N GLY A 8 -16.50 11.79 5.09
CA GLY A 8 -15.94 10.96 4.04
C GLY A 8 -16.96 10.24 3.15
N LYS A 9 -18.26 10.28 3.51
CA LYS A 9 -19.35 9.80 2.66
C LYS A 9 -19.61 10.74 1.48
N ASP A 10 -19.50 12.04 1.73
CA ASP A 10 -19.87 13.10 0.78
C ASP A 10 -18.64 13.83 0.21
N ILE A 11 -17.53 13.82 0.95
CA ILE A 11 -16.30 14.52 0.59
C ILE A 11 -15.15 13.52 0.54
N ASN A 12 -14.31 13.61 -0.50
CA ASN A 12 -13.10 12.79 -0.58
C ASN A 12 -12.04 13.33 0.38
N LEU A 13 -12.07 12.84 1.63
CA LEU A 13 -11.10 13.19 2.66
C LEU A 13 -9.86 12.31 2.54
N HIS A 14 -8.72 12.94 2.31
CA HIS A 14 -7.43 12.25 2.30
C HIS A 14 -6.76 12.38 3.68
N PRO A 15 -6.51 11.26 4.40
CA PRO A 15 -5.81 11.31 5.68
C PRO A 15 -4.33 11.64 5.45
N GLU A 16 -3.92 12.83 5.82
CA GLU A 16 -2.55 13.29 5.67
C GLU A 16 -1.71 12.98 6.92
N ILE A 17 -0.56 12.35 6.71
CA ILE A 17 0.41 12.04 7.77
C ILE A 17 1.68 12.90 7.70
N ILE A 18 1.85 13.62 6.58
CA ILE A 18 3.02 14.47 6.35
C ILE A 18 2.69 15.87 6.90
N SER A 19 3.58 16.44 7.69
CA SER A 19 3.40 17.79 8.22
C SER A 19 3.36 18.84 7.11
N LYS A 20 2.76 20.01 7.40
CA LYS A 20 2.75 21.12 6.44
C LYS A 20 4.16 21.56 6.03
N ALA A 21 5.13 21.48 6.93
CA ALA A 21 6.54 21.79 6.66
C ALA A 21 7.14 20.77 5.69
N GLU A 22 6.97 19.48 5.94
CA GLU A 22 7.45 18.42 5.04
C GLU A 22 6.82 18.53 3.65
N ARG A 23 5.52 18.87 3.55
CA ARG A 23 4.88 19.16 2.26
C ARG A 23 5.50 20.36 1.56
N GLY A 24 5.81 21.41 2.31
CA GLY A 24 6.52 22.59 1.77
C GLY A 24 7.88 22.23 1.22
N TYR A 25 8.65 21.41 1.91
CA TYR A 25 9.94 20.91 1.43
C TYR A 25 9.80 20.02 0.19
N ALA A 26 8.82 19.12 0.17
CA ALA A 26 8.56 18.27 -1.00
C ALA A 26 8.13 19.06 -2.25
N LEU A 27 7.45 20.19 -2.08
CA LEU A 27 7.11 21.10 -3.17
C LEU A 27 8.33 21.89 -3.68
N ALA A 28 9.24 22.24 -2.78
CA ALA A 28 10.46 23.00 -3.12
C ALA A 28 11.53 22.11 -3.75
N ASP A 29 11.62 20.85 -3.34
CA ASP A 29 12.58 19.86 -3.84
C ASP A 29 11.92 18.49 -4.02
N PRO A 30 11.60 18.11 -5.28
CA PRO A 30 11.04 16.78 -5.56
C PRO A 30 11.91 15.62 -5.08
N ALA A 31 13.24 15.80 -4.94
CA ALA A 31 14.13 14.79 -4.40
C ALA A 31 13.94 14.56 -2.88
N PHE A 32 13.15 15.39 -2.21
CA PHE A 32 12.76 15.20 -0.80
C PHE A 32 11.86 13.97 -0.62
N LEU A 33 11.03 13.65 -1.60
CA LEU A 33 10.23 12.42 -1.60
C LEU A 33 11.10 11.23 -1.97
N ARG A 34 11.39 10.40 -0.98
CA ARG A 34 12.13 9.14 -1.16
C ARG A 34 11.30 7.95 -0.69
N PRO A 35 11.42 6.79 -1.35
CA PRO A 35 10.78 5.57 -0.89
C PRO A 35 11.18 5.23 0.55
N VAL A 36 10.18 4.96 1.38
CA VAL A 36 10.38 4.62 2.80
C VAL A 36 10.26 3.12 2.97
N LYS A 37 11.33 2.49 3.44
CA LYS A 37 11.34 1.04 3.73
C LYS A 37 10.58 0.72 5.03
N ALA A 38 10.11 -0.52 5.11
CA ALA A 38 9.44 -1.03 6.30
C ALA A 38 10.37 -0.98 7.52
N LEU A 39 9.90 -0.37 8.59
CA LEU A 39 10.54 -0.44 9.89
C LEU A 39 10.09 -1.72 10.65
N PRO A 40 10.90 -2.20 11.63
CA PRO A 40 10.43 -3.21 12.57
C PRO A 40 9.14 -2.77 13.25
N SER A 41 8.21 -3.71 13.45
CA SER A 41 6.98 -3.41 14.21
C SER A 41 7.32 -3.15 15.68
N PRO A 42 6.69 -2.15 16.31
CA PRO A 42 6.94 -1.80 17.71
C PRO A 42 6.23 -2.79 18.65
N LEU A 43 6.79 -3.98 18.79
CA LEU A 43 6.22 -5.04 19.63
C LEU A 43 6.91 -5.10 20.99
N ASP A 44 6.11 -5.31 22.04
CA ASP A 44 6.55 -5.57 23.39
C ASP A 44 6.03 -6.94 23.85
N LYS A 45 6.79 -7.62 24.71
CA LYS A 45 6.44 -8.95 25.25
C LYS A 45 5.19 -8.93 26.14
N ALA A 46 4.83 -7.78 26.69
CA ALA A 46 3.65 -7.60 27.53
C ALA A 46 2.37 -7.40 26.70
N MET A 47 2.47 -7.17 25.40
CA MET A 47 1.30 -6.97 24.55
C MET A 47 0.47 -8.24 24.45
N SER A 48 -0.84 -8.08 24.58
CA SER A 48 -1.80 -9.10 24.16
C SER A 48 -1.73 -9.32 22.64
N PRO A 49 -2.18 -10.46 22.13
CA PRO A 49 -2.20 -10.72 20.68
C PRO A 49 -2.95 -9.65 19.89
N LEU A 50 -4.05 -9.10 20.43
CA LEU A 50 -4.81 -8.03 19.78
C LEU A 50 -4.03 -6.71 19.73
N GLU A 51 -3.35 -6.34 20.81
CA GLU A 51 -2.47 -5.17 20.83
C GLU A 51 -1.31 -5.33 19.85
N ALA A 52 -0.70 -6.51 19.78
CA ALA A 52 0.35 -6.81 18.81
C ALA A 52 -0.16 -6.71 17.36
N PHE A 53 -1.35 -7.26 17.06
CA PHE A 53 -1.97 -7.09 15.75
C PHE A 53 -2.12 -5.60 15.38
N ARG A 54 -2.63 -4.78 16.30
CA ARG A 54 -2.86 -3.35 16.08
C ARG A 54 -1.57 -2.60 15.86
N ALA A 55 -0.55 -2.86 16.66
CA ALA A 55 0.77 -2.25 16.50
C ALA A 55 1.35 -2.56 15.10
N ILE A 56 1.24 -3.81 14.65
CA ILE A 56 1.66 -4.22 13.31
C ILE A 56 0.81 -3.55 12.23
N ALA A 57 -0.51 -3.55 12.39
CA ALA A 57 -1.43 -3.00 11.42
C ALA A 57 -1.23 -1.48 11.24
N LEU A 58 -1.10 -0.73 12.33
CA LEU A 58 -0.79 0.71 12.30
C LEU A 58 0.57 0.99 11.65
N ALA A 59 1.60 0.19 11.95
CA ALA A 59 2.90 0.32 11.30
C ALA A 59 2.82 0.05 9.79
N CYS A 60 1.99 -0.90 9.35
CA CYS A 60 1.74 -1.16 7.93
C CYS A 60 0.99 -0.01 7.25
N VAL A 61 -0.04 0.54 7.89
CA VAL A 61 -0.79 1.70 7.40
C VAL A 61 0.14 2.90 7.22
N LEU A 62 0.94 3.22 8.22
CA LEU A 62 1.93 4.31 8.15
C LEU A 62 2.96 4.10 7.04
N HIS A 63 3.44 2.86 6.88
CA HIS A 63 4.38 2.51 5.82
C HIS A 63 3.76 2.71 4.43
N LEU A 64 2.50 2.30 4.23
CA LEU A 64 1.75 2.53 2.99
C LEU A 64 1.61 4.03 2.71
N GLN A 65 1.12 4.82 3.67
CA GLN A 65 0.89 6.25 3.51
C GLN A 65 2.17 7.04 3.20
N ARG A 66 3.31 6.65 3.77
CA ARG A 66 4.60 7.29 3.48
C ARG A 66 5.10 7.07 2.06
N ASN A 67 4.58 6.05 1.36
CA ASN A 67 4.94 5.76 -0.03
C ASN A 67 3.86 6.17 -1.03
N GLU A 68 2.70 6.59 -0.55
CA GLU A 68 1.51 6.86 -1.35
C GLU A 68 1.71 8.00 -2.35
N ALA A 69 2.22 9.15 -1.89
CA ALA A 69 2.43 10.31 -2.76
C ALA A 69 3.38 10.01 -3.93
N GLY A 70 4.47 9.29 -3.68
CA GLY A 70 5.41 8.88 -4.72
C GLY A 70 4.83 7.82 -5.66
N ALA A 71 4.01 6.90 -5.14
CA ALA A 71 3.32 5.90 -5.95
C ALA A 71 2.26 6.54 -6.86
N ILE A 72 1.53 7.56 -6.39
CA ILE A 72 0.58 8.35 -7.19
C ILE A 72 1.31 9.15 -8.27
N ALA A 73 2.43 9.78 -7.92
CA ALA A 73 3.23 10.55 -8.87
C ALA A 73 3.94 9.68 -9.93
N GLY A 74 4.09 8.37 -9.67
CA GLY A 74 4.79 7.46 -10.58
C GLY A 74 6.26 7.79 -10.80
N SER A 75 6.88 8.52 -9.86
CA SER A 75 8.24 9.06 -10.00
C SER A 75 9.33 7.98 -9.87
N ASP A 76 9.07 6.93 -9.09
CA ASP A 76 9.99 5.82 -8.84
C ASP A 76 9.16 4.56 -8.54
N PRO A 77 9.39 3.43 -9.26
CA PRO A 77 8.68 2.18 -9.05
C PRO A 77 8.87 1.61 -7.63
N GLU A 78 9.92 2.01 -6.91
CA GLU A 78 10.15 1.59 -5.53
C GLU A 78 9.04 2.06 -4.57
N PHE A 79 8.37 3.19 -4.83
CA PHE A 79 7.21 3.60 -4.03
C PHE A 79 6.05 2.58 -4.10
N VAL A 80 5.73 2.10 -5.31
CA VAL A 80 4.71 1.06 -5.50
C VAL A 80 5.16 -0.26 -4.86
N HIS A 81 6.44 -0.60 -4.99
CA HIS A 81 7.00 -1.77 -4.33
C HIS A 81 6.83 -1.70 -2.80
N GLN A 82 7.19 -0.58 -2.18
CA GLN A 82 7.07 -0.40 -0.73
C GLN A 82 5.60 -0.35 -0.26
N ALA A 83 4.70 0.25 -1.03
CA ALA A 83 3.25 0.19 -0.77
C ALA A 83 2.74 -1.27 -0.78
N ARG A 84 3.17 -2.08 -1.76
CA ARG A 84 2.86 -3.52 -1.81
C ARG A 84 3.43 -4.29 -0.62
N VAL A 85 4.66 -3.99 -0.21
CA VAL A 85 5.27 -4.60 0.99
C VAL A 85 4.42 -4.31 2.22
N ALA A 86 3.95 -3.08 2.39
CA ALA A 86 3.06 -2.70 3.49
C ALA A 86 1.78 -3.53 3.52
N ILE A 87 1.07 -3.62 2.39
CA ILE A 87 -0.18 -4.38 2.27
C ILE A 87 0.06 -5.88 2.45
N ARG A 88 1.14 -6.43 1.91
CA ARG A 88 1.51 -7.85 2.09
C ARG A 88 1.75 -8.18 3.57
N ARG A 89 2.48 -7.32 4.29
CA ARG A 89 2.69 -7.46 5.75
C ARG A 89 1.38 -7.40 6.51
N LEU A 90 0.51 -6.45 6.19
CA LEU A 90 -0.80 -6.32 6.81
C LEU A 90 -1.67 -7.56 6.58
N ARG A 91 -1.71 -8.08 5.35
CA ARG A 91 -2.45 -9.32 5.03
C ARG A 91 -1.88 -10.54 5.77
N SER A 92 -0.56 -10.59 5.96
CA SER A 92 0.07 -11.64 6.77
C SER A 92 -0.30 -11.51 8.25
N ALA A 93 -0.39 -10.27 8.78
CA ALA A 93 -0.88 -10.03 10.14
C ALA A 93 -2.33 -10.49 10.29
N PHE A 94 -3.23 -10.18 9.38
CA PHE A 94 -4.61 -10.69 9.40
C PHE A 94 -4.68 -12.22 9.48
N ARG A 95 -3.83 -12.92 8.71
CA ARG A 95 -3.78 -14.39 8.75
C ARG A 95 -3.24 -14.93 10.07
N LEU A 96 -2.18 -14.32 10.57
CA LEU A 96 -1.53 -14.76 11.82
C LEU A 96 -2.44 -14.57 13.03
N PHE A 97 -3.13 -13.43 13.08
CA PHE A 97 -3.97 -13.03 14.21
C PHE A 97 -5.46 -13.34 14.01
N ALA A 98 -5.84 -14.06 12.95
CA ALA A 98 -7.24 -14.44 12.69
C ALA A 98 -7.96 -15.04 13.90
N PRO A 99 -7.33 -15.90 14.74
CA PRO A 99 -8.01 -16.49 15.91
C PRO A 99 -8.45 -15.48 16.98
N VAL A 100 -7.86 -14.28 17.00
CA VAL A 100 -8.17 -13.23 18.00
C VAL A 100 -8.94 -12.06 17.41
N LEU A 101 -9.21 -12.08 16.12
CA LEU A 101 -9.98 -11.06 15.41
C LEU A 101 -11.42 -11.51 15.21
N SER A 102 -12.37 -10.56 15.34
CA SER A 102 -13.77 -10.90 15.09
C SER A 102 -13.99 -11.24 13.60
N PRO A 103 -14.87 -12.21 13.30
CA PRO A 103 -15.22 -12.56 11.92
C PRO A 103 -15.72 -11.35 11.11
N GLU A 104 -16.47 -10.45 11.75
CA GLU A 104 -17.02 -9.24 11.14
C GLU A 104 -15.88 -8.29 10.73
N PHE A 105 -14.90 -8.08 11.59
CA PHE A 105 -13.73 -7.25 11.30
C PHE A 105 -12.95 -7.80 10.10
N ILE A 106 -12.72 -9.10 10.09
CA ILE A 106 -12.06 -9.79 8.98
C ILE A 106 -12.87 -9.64 7.69
N ALA A 107 -14.18 -9.86 7.74
CA ALA A 107 -15.07 -9.78 6.57
C ALA A 107 -15.13 -8.37 5.98
N ILE A 108 -15.05 -7.33 6.81
CA ILE A 108 -15.06 -5.93 6.37
C ILE A 108 -13.75 -5.55 5.70
N TYR A 109 -12.60 -5.88 6.29
CA TYR A 109 -11.33 -5.28 5.89
C TYR A 109 -10.49 -6.15 4.96
N VAL A 110 -10.47 -7.47 5.12
CA VAL A 110 -9.59 -8.36 4.32
C VAL A 110 -9.88 -8.28 2.82
N PRO A 111 -11.15 -8.28 2.34
CA PRO A 111 -11.44 -8.16 0.91
C PRO A 111 -10.95 -6.83 0.31
N ARG A 112 -11.08 -5.72 1.05
CA ARG A 112 -10.65 -4.38 0.61
C ARG A 112 -9.15 -4.29 0.46
N TRP A 113 -8.40 -4.81 1.45
CA TRP A 113 -6.94 -4.90 1.38
C TRP A 113 -6.45 -5.86 0.28
N LYS A 114 -7.24 -6.92 -0.01
CA LYS A 114 -6.94 -7.83 -1.12
C LYS A 114 -7.14 -7.15 -2.47
N ALA A 115 -8.20 -6.39 -2.65
CA ALA A 115 -8.46 -5.63 -3.88
C ALA A 115 -7.33 -4.62 -4.13
N LEU A 116 -7.00 -3.78 -3.15
CA LEU A 116 -5.89 -2.83 -3.26
C LEU A 116 -4.53 -3.52 -3.56
N ALA A 117 -4.28 -4.68 -2.97
CA ALA A 117 -3.07 -5.46 -3.28
C ALA A 117 -3.03 -5.94 -4.73
N SER A 118 -4.19 -6.23 -5.34
CA SER A 118 -4.30 -6.61 -6.76
C SER A 118 -4.01 -5.41 -7.65
N ASP A 119 -4.62 -4.25 -7.35
CA ASP A 119 -4.46 -3.03 -8.15
C ASP A 119 -3.00 -2.55 -8.20
N LEU A 120 -2.26 -2.69 -7.08
CA LEU A 120 -0.83 -2.41 -7.03
C LEU A 120 0.02 -3.56 -7.59
N GLY A 121 -0.58 -4.75 -7.78
CA GLY A 121 0.09 -5.98 -8.20
C GLY A 121 0.68 -5.85 -9.58
N ASP A 122 -0.15 -5.50 -10.52
CA ASP A 122 0.18 -5.47 -11.94
C ASP A 122 1.36 -4.56 -12.25
N ALA A 123 1.46 -3.40 -11.59
CA ALA A 123 2.57 -2.48 -11.78
C ALA A 123 3.93 -3.13 -11.42
N ARG A 124 4.00 -3.82 -10.28
CA ARG A 124 5.24 -4.49 -9.86
C ARG A 124 5.54 -5.73 -10.70
N ASP A 125 4.54 -6.44 -11.13
CA ASP A 125 4.73 -7.63 -11.95
C ASP A 125 5.35 -7.27 -13.31
N TRP A 126 4.98 -6.11 -13.89
CA TRP A 126 5.64 -5.58 -15.07
C TRP A 126 7.07 -5.10 -14.81
N ASP A 127 7.37 -4.48 -13.66
CA ASP A 127 8.74 -4.12 -13.29
C ASP A 127 9.62 -5.37 -13.24
N VAL A 128 9.19 -6.42 -12.51
CA VAL A 128 9.91 -7.68 -12.39
C VAL A 128 10.10 -8.35 -13.76
N PHE A 129 9.04 -8.39 -14.58
CA PHE A 129 9.12 -8.98 -15.91
C PHE A 129 10.17 -8.28 -16.79
N LEU A 130 10.16 -6.96 -16.84
CA LEU A 130 11.07 -6.20 -17.68
C LEU A 130 12.53 -6.29 -17.20
N ASP A 131 12.74 -6.19 -15.88
CA ASP A 131 14.08 -6.07 -15.31
C ASP A 131 14.70 -7.45 -14.99
N GLU A 132 13.90 -8.41 -14.49
CA GLU A 132 14.42 -9.70 -14.01
C GLU A 132 14.23 -10.84 -15.03
N THR A 133 13.31 -10.70 -16.00
CA THR A 133 13.05 -11.74 -17.01
C THR A 133 13.50 -11.32 -18.40
N LEU A 134 13.08 -10.16 -18.86
CA LEU A 134 13.33 -9.73 -20.25
C LEU A 134 14.75 -9.21 -20.45
N ALA A 135 15.27 -8.39 -19.52
CA ALA A 135 16.61 -7.84 -19.65
C ALA A 135 17.72 -8.91 -19.81
N PRO A 136 17.75 -10.00 -19.01
CA PRO A 136 18.73 -11.08 -19.24
C PRO A 136 18.59 -11.79 -20.61
N LEU A 137 17.36 -11.88 -21.15
CA LEU A 137 17.14 -12.44 -22.48
C LEU A 137 17.69 -11.52 -23.58
N GLU A 138 17.51 -10.22 -23.45
CA GLU A 138 18.06 -9.24 -24.40
C GLU A 138 19.60 -9.23 -24.38
N GLU A 139 20.21 -9.43 -23.20
CA GLU A 139 21.66 -9.60 -23.07
C GLU A 139 22.15 -10.88 -23.73
N ALA A 140 21.38 -11.97 -23.62
CA ALA A 140 21.74 -13.27 -24.22
C ALA A 140 21.53 -13.30 -25.75
N PHE A 141 20.58 -12.52 -26.27
CA PHE A 141 20.22 -12.45 -27.70
C PHE A 141 20.22 -11.00 -28.21
N PRO A 142 21.40 -10.37 -28.30
CA PRO A 142 21.51 -8.97 -28.68
C PRO A 142 21.02 -8.74 -30.12
N GLY A 143 20.15 -7.74 -30.28
CA GLY A 143 19.60 -7.36 -31.59
C GLY A 143 18.41 -8.19 -32.06
N ASP A 144 17.85 -9.05 -31.21
CA ASP A 144 16.62 -9.79 -31.52
C ASP A 144 15.42 -8.83 -31.64
N ALA A 145 14.78 -8.83 -32.83
CA ALA A 145 13.69 -7.93 -33.14
C ALA A 145 12.41 -8.24 -32.35
N ASP A 146 12.17 -9.51 -32.03
CA ASP A 146 10.97 -9.92 -31.28
C ASP A 146 11.09 -9.54 -29.81
N LEU A 147 12.27 -9.65 -29.21
CA LEU A 147 12.54 -9.15 -27.86
C LEU A 147 12.38 -7.62 -27.79
N ALA A 148 12.85 -6.88 -28.79
CA ALA A 148 12.63 -5.42 -28.85
C ALA A 148 11.15 -5.05 -28.93
N ILE A 149 10.35 -5.78 -29.71
CA ILE A 149 8.89 -5.60 -29.77
C ILE A 149 8.26 -5.92 -28.41
N LEU A 150 8.70 -7.01 -27.77
CA LEU A 150 8.19 -7.44 -26.46
C LEU A 150 8.49 -6.38 -25.38
N ARG A 151 9.70 -5.82 -25.36
CA ARG A 151 10.08 -4.71 -24.47
C ARG A 151 9.17 -3.52 -24.65
N LYS A 152 8.99 -3.06 -25.86
CA LYS A 152 8.12 -1.90 -26.14
C LYS A 152 6.67 -2.12 -25.66
N LYS A 153 6.13 -3.31 -25.86
CA LYS A 153 4.80 -3.69 -25.35
C LYS A 153 4.77 -3.77 -23.84
N GLY A 154 5.78 -4.35 -23.22
CA GLY A 154 5.92 -4.45 -21.76
C GLY A 154 6.02 -3.08 -21.09
N GLU A 155 6.83 -2.18 -21.63
CA GLU A 155 6.94 -0.78 -21.14
C GLU A 155 5.62 -0.03 -21.22
N ALA A 156 4.88 -0.17 -22.33
CA ALA A 156 3.55 0.41 -22.46
C ALA A 156 2.55 -0.14 -21.43
N ALA A 157 2.60 -1.46 -21.18
CA ALA A 157 1.76 -2.12 -20.18
C ALA A 157 2.16 -1.70 -18.75
N LYS A 158 3.46 -1.57 -18.45
CA LYS A 158 3.99 -1.03 -17.18
C LYS A 158 3.45 0.37 -16.90
N VAL A 159 3.54 1.30 -17.87
CA VAL A 159 3.02 2.66 -17.72
C VAL A 159 1.52 2.63 -17.37
N LYS A 160 0.74 1.82 -18.09
CA LYS A 160 -0.69 1.67 -17.83
C LYS A 160 -0.96 1.13 -16.42
N ALA A 161 -0.21 0.13 -15.99
CA ALA A 161 -0.35 -0.47 -14.66
C ALA A 161 0.05 0.50 -13.54
N GLN A 162 1.10 1.31 -13.74
CA GLN A 162 1.50 2.37 -12.80
C GLN A 162 0.43 3.44 -12.65
N LEU A 163 -0.16 3.90 -13.76
CA LEU A 163 -1.29 4.86 -13.72
C LEU A 163 -2.49 4.28 -12.99
N SER A 164 -2.80 2.99 -13.20
CA SER A 164 -3.87 2.30 -12.50
C SER A 164 -3.60 2.22 -10.99
N ALA A 165 -2.38 1.89 -10.60
CA ALA A 165 -1.96 1.84 -9.19
C ALA A 165 -2.08 3.22 -8.51
N GLY A 166 -1.60 4.29 -9.16
CA GLY A 166 -1.74 5.65 -8.67
C GLY A 166 -3.21 6.09 -8.56
N SER A 167 -4.03 5.71 -9.55
CA SER A 167 -5.47 5.97 -9.51
C SER A 167 -6.14 5.26 -8.34
N ALA A 168 -5.82 3.98 -8.07
CA ALA A 168 -6.38 3.23 -6.95
C ALA A 168 -6.11 3.90 -5.60
N LEU A 169 -4.89 4.45 -5.41
CA LEU A 169 -4.51 5.18 -4.19
C LEU A 169 -5.12 6.59 -4.08
N SER A 170 -5.64 7.14 -5.17
CA SER A 170 -6.25 8.48 -5.20
C SER A 170 -7.77 8.45 -5.03
N GLN A 171 -8.40 7.27 -5.09
CA GLN A 171 -9.86 7.13 -5.07
C GLN A 171 -10.45 7.39 -3.67
N ALA A 172 -11.66 7.92 -3.65
CA ALA A 172 -12.41 8.14 -2.41
C ALA A 172 -12.63 6.85 -1.60
N GLU A 173 -12.70 5.69 -2.26
CA GLU A 173 -12.85 4.39 -1.61
C GLU A 173 -11.60 4.00 -0.81
N TYR A 174 -10.42 4.24 -1.36
CA TYR A 174 -9.15 4.08 -0.66
C TYR A 174 -9.09 5.00 0.58
N ASN A 175 -9.40 6.27 0.41
CA ASN A 175 -9.39 7.23 1.50
C ASN A 175 -10.38 6.85 2.62
N ARG A 176 -11.58 6.41 2.26
CA ARG A 176 -12.56 5.87 3.22
C ARG A 176 -12.05 4.63 3.94
N LEU A 177 -11.38 3.72 3.22
CA LEU A 177 -10.75 2.55 3.84
C LEU A 177 -9.69 2.96 4.85
N MET A 178 -8.81 3.91 4.51
CA MET A 178 -7.74 4.39 5.39
C MET A 178 -8.29 5.02 6.67
N VAL A 179 -9.28 5.90 6.55
CA VAL A 179 -9.94 6.53 7.71
C VAL A 179 -10.65 5.50 8.58
N ALA A 180 -11.48 4.65 7.98
CA ALA A 180 -12.28 3.68 8.72
C ALA A 180 -11.40 2.62 9.41
N PHE A 181 -10.40 2.09 8.72
CA PHE A 181 -9.49 1.08 9.28
C PHE A 181 -8.63 1.65 10.41
N SER A 182 -8.06 2.84 10.23
CA SER A 182 -7.31 3.52 11.29
C SER A 182 -8.17 3.81 12.52
N ALA A 183 -9.42 4.25 12.31
CA ALA A 183 -10.37 4.48 13.38
C ALA A 183 -10.68 3.19 14.15
N ALA A 184 -10.95 2.09 13.45
CA ALA A 184 -11.24 0.79 14.05
C ALA A 184 -10.05 0.27 14.88
N LEU A 185 -8.82 0.40 14.36
CA LEU A 185 -7.61 0.04 15.10
C LEU A 185 -7.44 0.87 16.38
N LEU A 186 -7.67 2.17 16.34
CA LEU A 186 -7.50 3.09 17.48
C LEU A 186 -8.62 2.99 18.51
N ARG A 187 -9.82 2.55 18.12
CA ARG A 187 -10.97 2.34 19.01
C ARG A 187 -11.04 0.96 19.66
N ASN A 188 -10.05 0.15 19.47
CA ASN A 188 -10.06 -1.22 19.96
C ASN A 188 -11.18 -2.10 19.33
N GLU A 189 -11.67 -1.75 18.15
CA GLU A 189 -12.56 -2.60 17.39
C GLU A 189 -11.83 -3.85 16.86
N GLY A 190 -12.57 -4.93 16.62
CA GLY A 190 -12.02 -6.16 16.06
C GLY A 190 -11.62 -7.21 17.07
N ALA A 191 -11.81 -6.99 18.38
CA ALA A 191 -11.69 -8.05 19.37
C ALA A 191 -12.78 -9.12 19.15
N THR A 192 -12.40 -10.39 19.19
CA THR A 192 -13.38 -11.45 19.40
C THR A 192 -13.90 -11.30 20.83
N ILE A 193 -15.22 -11.10 20.99
CA ILE A 193 -15.84 -11.21 22.34
C ILE A 193 -15.73 -12.69 22.70
N ALA A 194 -14.89 -13.00 23.67
CA ALA A 194 -14.87 -14.35 24.23
C ALA A 194 -16.28 -14.71 24.71
N PRO A 195 -16.79 -15.91 24.44
CA PRO A 195 -18.08 -16.36 24.93
C PRO A 195 -18.13 -16.41 26.44
#